data_f78857c2ec045e9cc5d64a96607f055b
#
_entry.id   f78857c2ec045e9cc5d64a96607f055b
#
_cell.length_a   1.000
_cell.length_b   1.000
_cell.length_c   1.000
_cell.angle_alpha   90.00
_cell.angle_beta   90.00
_cell.angle_gamma   90.00
#
_symmetry.space_group_name_H-M   'P 1'
#
loop_
_entity.id
_entity.type
_entity.pdbx_description
1 polymer ?
#
loop_
_entity_poly.entity_id
_entity_poly.type
_entity_poly.pdbx_seq_one_letter_code
_entity_poly.pdbx_strand_id
1 'polypeptide(L)'
;MEEPGEIKRKQVNAEDLSLDYLSEEELEKNNGRKVWLEMHNQLEEASEETFGQVLYYGDAVIDALYHPVSIGKTVSSGEIYHLDVPYLVSVDSSQDVEAADYMDVRIMTYKDCAQILKEKGYKESAESCKKNLAVTKQTENGFVQTVETKNHSW
;
A
#
# COMPACT_ATOMS: atom_id res chain seq x y z
N MET A 1 -21.40 32.24 -4.24
CA MET A 1 -21.38 31.02 -3.41
C MET A 1 -22.52 30.18 -3.93
N GLU A 2 -22.25 29.17 -4.73
CA GLU A 2 -23.28 28.23 -5.14
C GLU A 2 -23.61 27.33 -3.94
N GLU A 3 -24.90 27.14 -3.68
CA GLU A 3 -25.33 26.20 -2.66
C GLU A 3 -24.85 24.80 -3.02
N PRO A 4 -24.34 24.01 -2.06
CA PRO A 4 -23.93 22.65 -2.35
C PRO A 4 -25.15 21.87 -2.86
N GLY A 5 -25.05 21.37 -4.08
CA GLY A 5 -26.09 20.54 -4.67
C GLY A 5 -26.38 19.33 -3.79
N GLU A 6 -27.65 18.93 -3.72
CA GLU A 6 -28.11 17.78 -2.94
C GLU A 6 -27.32 16.52 -3.32
N ILE A 7 -26.46 16.06 -2.42
CA ILE A 7 -25.69 14.82 -2.62
C ILE A 7 -26.70 13.67 -2.56
N LYS A 8 -27.11 13.16 -3.71
CA LYS A 8 -27.91 11.94 -3.79
C LYS A 8 -27.06 10.78 -3.28
N ARG A 9 -27.36 10.28 -2.08
CA ARG A 9 -26.75 9.08 -1.52
C ARG A 9 -27.01 7.90 -2.49
N LYS A 10 -25.97 7.46 -3.17
CA LYS A 10 -25.99 6.22 -3.93
C LYS A 10 -25.52 5.12 -2.99
N GLN A 11 -26.36 4.15 -2.70
CA GLN A 11 -25.88 2.95 -2.02
C GLN A 11 -24.91 2.22 -2.94
N VAL A 12 -23.70 1.98 -2.45
CA VAL A 12 -22.66 1.20 -3.12
C VAL A 12 -22.44 -0.04 -2.28
N ASN A 13 -22.43 -1.21 -2.88
CA ASN A 13 -22.07 -2.42 -2.15
C ASN A 13 -20.56 -2.40 -1.87
N ALA A 14 -20.14 -2.88 -0.71
CA ALA A 14 -18.72 -2.96 -0.34
C ALA A 14 -17.90 -3.78 -1.35
N GLU A 15 -18.49 -4.83 -1.92
CA GLU A 15 -17.89 -5.65 -2.97
C GLU A 15 -17.56 -4.87 -4.25
N ASP A 16 -18.37 -3.86 -4.59
CA ASP A 16 -18.17 -3.01 -5.77
C ASP A 16 -16.99 -2.03 -5.58
N LEU A 17 -16.59 -1.79 -4.34
CA LEU A 17 -15.47 -0.89 -4.01
C LEU A 17 -14.11 -1.58 -4.10
N SER A 18 -14.07 -2.89 -4.23
CA SER A 18 -12.81 -3.69 -4.21
C SER A 18 -11.93 -3.39 -3.00
N LEU A 19 -12.54 -3.05 -1.87
CA LEU A 19 -11.87 -2.80 -0.60
C LEU A 19 -12.02 -4.02 0.30
N ASP A 20 -10.93 -4.48 0.87
CA ASP A 20 -10.96 -5.47 1.93
C ASP A 20 -11.56 -4.83 3.18
N TYR A 21 -12.59 -5.45 3.73
CA TYR A 21 -13.17 -5.02 4.99
C TYR A 21 -13.45 -6.22 5.89
N LEU A 22 -13.41 -5.98 7.18
CA LEU A 22 -13.84 -6.95 8.17
C LEU A 22 -15.25 -6.59 8.65
N SER A 23 -16.13 -7.58 8.73
CA SER A 23 -17.45 -7.40 9.31
C SER A 23 -17.34 -7.08 10.82
N GLU A 24 -18.37 -6.45 11.38
CA GLU A 24 -18.43 -6.17 12.82
C GLU A 24 -18.23 -7.43 13.66
N GLU A 25 -18.81 -8.57 13.23
CA GLU A 25 -18.68 -9.85 13.91
C GLU A 25 -17.22 -10.35 13.90
N GLU A 26 -16.51 -10.17 12.79
CA GLU A 26 -15.10 -10.53 12.67
C GLU A 26 -14.21 -9.61 13.51
N LEU A 27 -14.50 -8.32 13.53
CA LEU A 27 -13.77 -7.35 14.36
C LEU A 27 -13.97 -7.63 15.84
N GLU A 28 -15.21 -7.89 16.29
CA GLU A 28 -15.50 -8.27 17.68
C GLU A 28 -14.81 -9.59 18.06
N LYS A 29 -14.85 -10.58 17.18
CA LYS A 29 -14.22 -11.87 17.39
C LYS A 29 -12.69 -11.78 17.50
N ASN A 30 -12.07 -10.96 16.67
CA ASN A 30 -10.61 -10.86 16.60
C ASN A 30 -10.03 -10.02 17.73
N ASN A 31 -10.73 -8.98 18.18
CA ASN A 31 -10.23 -8.00 19.14
C ASN A 31 -10.89 -8.08 20.53
N GLY A 32 -12.01 -8.80 20.64
CA GLY A 32 -12.86 -8.82 21.82
C GLY A 32 -13.78 -7.60 21.91
N ARG A 33 -14.94 -7.82 22.55
CA ARG A 33 -16.04 -6.84 22.56
C ARG A 33 -15.67 -5.45 23.06
N LYS A 34 -14.81 -5.36 24.09
CA LYS A 34 -14.43 -4.06 24.65
C LYS A 34 -13.63 -3.22 23.67
N VAL A 35 -12.59 -3.82 23.07
CA VAL A 35 -11.72 -3.15 22.08
C VAL A 35 -12.52 -2.81 20.85
N TRP A 36 -13.38 -3.72 20.39
CA TRP A 36 -14.26 -3.48 19.25
C TRP A 36 -15.17 -2.26 19.48
N LEU A 37 -15.81 -2.15 20.65
CA LEU A 37 -16.68 -1.00 20.97
C LEU A 37 -15.91 0.34 20.99
N GLU A 38 -14.70 0.35 21.55
CA GLU A 38 -13.85 1.54 21.55
C GLU A 38 -13.48 1.96 20.10
N MET A 39 -13.08 1.00 19.27
CA MET A 39 -12.77 1.25 17.85
C MET A 39 -14.00 1.70 17.05
N HIS A 40 -15.15 1.06 17.26
CA HIS A 40 -16.40 1.39 16.59
C HIS A 40 -16.82 2.83 16.88
N ASN A 41 -16.81 3.24 18.15
CA ASN A 41 -17.17 4.61 18.54
C ASN A 41 -16.21 5.64 17.92
N GLN A 42 -14.89 5.36 17.89
CA GLN A 42 -13.92 6.27 17.25
C GLN A 42 -14.12 6.37 15.73
N LEU A 43 -14.44 5.27 15.07
CA LEU A 43 -14.71 5.26 13.63
C LEU A 43 -16.03 5.97 13.29
N GLU A 44 -17.05 5.80 14.12
CA GLU A 44 -18.33 6.48 13.97
C GLU A 44 -18.16 8.00 14.12
N GLU A 45 -17.48 8.45 15.19
CA GLU A 45 -17.16 9.87 15.43
C GLU A 45 -16.35 10.46 14.27
N ALA A 46 -15.27 9.79 13.84
CA ALA A 46 -14.45 10.24 12.72
C ALA A 46 -15.24 10.30 11.40
N SER A 47 -16.14 9.34 11.17
CA SER A 47 -17.01 9.33 9.98
C SER A 47 -18.02 10.46 9.99
N GLU A 48 -18.60 10.79 11.16
CA GLU A 48 -19.53 11.90 11.30
C GLU A 48 -18.82 13.25 11.11
N GLU A 49 -17.65 13.44 11.72
CA GLU A 49 -16.86 14.67 11.61
C GLU A 49 -16.38 14.96 10.19
N THR A 50 -16.08 13.91 9.42
CA THR A 50 -15.58 14.05 8.04
C THR A 50 -16.66 13.88 6.97
N PHE A 51 -17.90 13.70 7.38
CA PHE A 51 -19.00 13.47 6.44
C PHE A 51 -19.16 14.61 5.43
N GLY A 52 -19.12 14.24 4.15
CA GLY A 52 -19.24 15.20 3.05
C GLY A 52 -17.97 16.01 2.78
N GLN A 53 -16.87 15.76 3.49
CA GLN A 53 -15.58 16.36 3.18
C GLN A 53 -14.90 15.55 2.07
N VAL A 54 -14.35 16.25 1.09
CA VAL A 54 -13.57 15.67 -0.01
C VAL A 54 -12.32 16.51 -0.25
N LEU A 55 -11.27 15.87 -0.74
CA LEU A 55 -10.03 16.55 -1.05
C LEU A 55 -10.03 17.03 -2.50
N TYR A 56 -9.52 18.24 -2.71
CA TYR A 56 -9.40 18.87 -4.02
C TYR A 56 -7.97 19.23 -4.34
N TYR A 57 -7.64 19.16 -5.63
CA TYR A 57 -6.47 19.83 -6.19
C TYR A 57 -6.92 20.75 -7.32
N GLY A 58 -6.72 22.07 -7.14
CA GLY A 58 -7.36 23.06 -8.00
C GLY A 58 -8.89 22.97 -7.87
N ASP A 59 -9.57 22.77 -9.00
CA ASP A 59 -11.03 22.70 -9.09
C ASP A 59 -11.57 21.26 -9.23
N ALA A 60 -10.70 20.24 -9.11
CA ALA A 60 -11.08 18.85 -9.27
C ALA A 60 -10.95 18.05 -7.96
N VAL A 61 -11.94 17.18 -7.70
CA VAL A 61 -11.83 16.19 -6.63
C VAL A 61 -10.69 15.23 -6.96
N ILE A 62 -9.84 14.96 -5.98
CA ILE A 62 -8.70 14.07 -6.16
C ILE A 62 -9.01 12.62 -5.76
N ASP A 63 -8.23 11.69 -6.31
CA ASP A 63 -8.15 10.32 -5.82
C ASP A 63 -7.15 10.30 -4.64
N ALA A 64 -7.70 10.25 -3.41
CA ALA A 64 -6.92 10.29 -2.18
C ALA A 64 -6.35 8.90 -1.85
N LEU A 65 -5.25 8.55 -2.50
CA LEU A 65 -4.58 7.27 -2.24
C LEU A 65 -4.00 7.23 -0.83
N TYR A 66 -4.10 6.07 -0.21
CA TYR A 66 -3.59 5.79 1.12
C TYR A 66 -2.58 4.64 1.09
N HIS A 67 -1.58 4.70 1.95
CA HIS A 67 -0.67 3.60 2.25
C HIS A 67 -0.44 3.52 3.77
N PRO A 68 -0.32 2.32 4.35
CA PRO A 68 -0.20 2.17 5.80
C PRO A 68 1.19 2.55 6.32
N VAL A 69 2.26 2.17 5.64
CA VAL A 69 3.66 2.37 6.05
C VAL A 69 4.53 2.56 4.82
N SER A 70 5.39 3.57 4.85
CA SER A 70 6.42 3.81 3.81
C SER A 70 7.82 3.44 4.33
N ILE A 71 8.81 3.48 3.47
CA ILE A 71 10.23 3.28 3.87
C ILE A 71 10.88 4.56 4.44
N GLY A 72 10.09 5.47 5.00
CA GLY A 72 10.51 6.78 5.49
C GLY A 72 10.26 7.92 4.50
N LYS A 73 9.87 7.60 3.28
CA LYS A 73 9.38 8.52 2.24
C LYS A 73 8.33 7.83 1.40
N THR A 74 7.33 8.59 0.95
CA THR A 74 6.36 8.08 -0.02
C THR A 74 6.95 8.08 -1.43
N VAL A 75 6.33 7.33 -2.34
CA VAL A 75 6.73 7.27 -3.75
C VAL A 75 5.84 8.20 -4.55
N SER A 76 6.41 8.92 -5.51
CA SER A 76 5.62 9.75 -6.43
C SER A 76 4.87 8.89 -7.45
N SER A 77 3.78 9.43 -8.01
CA SER A 77 3.04 8.78 -9.09
C SER A 77 3.90 8.54 -10.33
N GLY A 78 4.81 9.44 -10.64
CA GLY A 78 5.75 9.30 -11.75
C GLY A 78 6.65 8.08 -11.63
N GLU A 79 7.09 7.75 -10.40
CA GLU A 79 7.94 6.58 -10.15
C GLU A 79 7.18 5.25 -10.25
N ILE A 80 5.89 5.20 -9.83
CA ILE A 80 5.10 3.97 -9.83
C ILE A 80 4.32 3.77 -11.13
N TYR A 81 3.59 4.80 -11.55
CA TYR A 81 2.64 4.69 -12.66
C TYR A 81 3.20 5.23 -13.98
N HIS A 82 4.41 5.81 -13.97
CA HIS A 82 4.99 6.52 -15.10
C HIS A 82 4.09 7.65 -15.63
N LEU A 83 3.30 8.23 -14.72
CA LEU A 83 2.36 9.31 -14.97
C LEU A 83 2.49 10.35 -13.85
N ASP A 84 2.86 11.57 -14.19
CA ASP A 84 2.99 12.64 -13.21
C ASP A 84 1.61 13.18 -12.82
N VAL A 85 1.16 12.80 -11.64
CA VAL A 85 -0.05 13.34 -11.00
C VAL A 85 0.42 14.40 -10.00
N PRO A 86 0.09 15.68 -10.19
CA PRO A 86 0.74 16.78 -9.49
C PRO A 86 0.52 16.82 -7.96
N TYR A 87 -0.48 16.13 -7.45
CA TYR A 87 -0.75 16.01 -6.01
C TYR A 87 -0.24 14.69 -5.39
N LEU A 88 0.25 13.73 -6.20
CA LEU A 88 0.83 12.47 -5.74
C LEU A 88 2.35 12.54 -5.82
N VAL A 89 2.92 13.37 -4.96
CA VAL A 89 4.37 13.60 -4.87
C VAL A 89 5.00 12.80 -3.73
N SER A 90 6.30 12.57 -3.82
CA SER A 90 7.06 11.99 -2.71
C SER A 90 7.13 12.98 -1.54
N VAL A 91 6.76 12.53 -0.35
CA VAL A 91 6.84 13.31 0.89
C VAL A 91 7.61 12.54 1.96
N ASP A 92 8.20 13.27 2.91
CA ASP A 92 8.87 12.67 4.05
C ASP A 92 7.84 12.03 4.99
N SER A 93 8.09 10.79 5.37
CA SER A 93 7.31 9.97 6.30
C SER A 93 8.27 9.25 7.26
N SER A 94 9.26 9.96 7.77
CA SER A 94 10.35 9.39 8.58
C SER A 94 9.85 8.69 9.85
N GLN A 95 8.66 9.04 10.36
CA GLN A 95 8.04 8.38 11.51
C GLN A 95 7.58 6.95 11.22
N ASP A 96 7.38 6.59 9.95
CA ASP A 96 6.97 5.24 9.55
C ASP A 96 8.00 4.17 9.96
N VAL A 97 9.26 4.55 10.16
CA VAL A 97 10.31 3.62 10.63
C VAL A 97 10.06 3.08 12.04
N GLU A 98 9.20 3.74 12.82
CA GLU A 98 8.80 3.31 14.15
C GLU A 98 7.58 2.38 14.14
N ALA A 99 6.93 2.19 12.98
CA ALA A 99 5.79 1.31 12.86
C ALA A 99 6.18 -0.15 13.08
N ALA A 100 5.31 -0.91 13.76
CA ALA A 100 5.56 -2.31 14.08
C ALA A 100 5.83 -3.17 12.84
N ASP A 101 5.17 -2.85 11.72
CA ASP A 101 5.26 -3.57 10.45
C ASP A 101 6.20 -2.91 9.44
N TYR A 102 7.08 -2.00 9.91
CA TYR A 102 8.00 -1.28 9.04
C TYR A 102 8.96 -2.20 8.28
N MET A 103 9.40 -3.29 8.90
CA MET A 103 10.38 -4.20 8.30
C MET A 103 9.99 -5.66 8.53
N ASP A 104 9.79 -6.39 7.44
CA ASP A 104 9.71 -7.86 7.45
C ASP A 104 11.01 -8.44 6.88
N VAL A 105 11.72 -9.22 7.70
CA VAL A 105 12.98 -9.86 7.32
C VAL A 105 12.76 -11.35 7.15
N ARG A 106 12.96 -11.84 5.93
CA ARG A 106 12.90 -13.27 5.60
C ARG A 106 14.27 -13.78 5.17
N ILE A 107 14.75 -14.78 5.89
CA ILE A 107 16.00 -15.46 5.57
C ILE A 107 15.67 -16.77 4.88
N MET A 108 16.23 -16.97 3.70
CA MET A 108 16.05 -18.20 2.93
C MET A 108 17.38 -18.67 2.35
N THR A 109 17.49 -19.97 2.06
CA THR A 109 18.66 -20.50 1.35
C THR A 109 18.57 -20.17 -0.14
N TYR A 110 19.72 -20.14 -0.82
CA TYR A 110 19.73 -19.98 -2.28
C TYR A 110 19.01 -21.11 -3.02
N LYS A 111 18.91 -22.30 -2.39
CA LYS A 111 18.14 -23.41 -2.91
C LYS A 111 16.64 -23.13 -2.88
N ASP A 112 16.16 -22.58 -1.77
CA ASP A 112 14.74 -22.20 -1.62
C ASP A 112 14.40 -21.04 -2.57
N CYS A 113 15.28 -20.05 -2.69
CA CYS A 113 15.13 -18.96 -3.65
C CYS A 113 15.01 -19.51 -5.10
N ALA A 114 15.91 -20.41 -5.51
CA ALA A 114 15.85 -21.03 -6.84
C ALA A 114 14.57 -21.85 -7.05
N GLN A 115 14.07 -22.50 -6.00
CA GLN A 115 12.82 -23.25 -6.06
C GLN A 115 11.60 -22.31 -6.25
N ILE A 116 11.53 -21.21 -5.51
CA ILE A 116 10.48 -20.19 -5.66
C ILE A 116 10.49 -19.61 -7.09
N LEU A 117 11.67 -19.26 -7.60
CA LEU A 117 11.81 -18.75 -8.97
C LEU A 117 11.34 -19.77 -10.00
N LYS A 118 11.66 -21.05 -9.80
CA LYS A 118 11.21 -22.14 -10.68
C LYS A 118 9.69 -22.30 -10.69
N GLU A 119 9.04 -22.18 -9.53
CA GLU A 119 7.58 -22.22 -9.40
C GLU A 119 6.89 -21.06 -10.13
N LYS A 120 7.58 -19.92 -10.23
CA LYS A 120 7.17 -18.76 -11.03
C LYS A 120 7.53 -18.85 -12.51
N GLY A 121 8.10 -19.98 -12.96
CA GLY A 121 8.46 -20.22 -14.36
C GLY A 121 9.87 -19.79 -14.76
N TYR A 122 10.70 -19.30 -13.83
CA TYR A 122 12.07 -18.88 -14.09
C TYR A 122 13.05 -20.04 -13.89
N LYS A 123 13.99 -20.23 -14.84
CA LYS A 123 14.96 -21.32 -14.79
C LYS A 123 16.27 -20.85 -14.16
N GLU A 124 16.28 -20.77 -12.83
CA GLU A 124 17.46 -20.42 -12.07
C GLU A 124 17.94 -21.56 -11.17
N SER A 125 19.26 -21.67 -10.99
CA SER A 125 19.87 -22.61 -10.07
C SER A 125 20.28 -21.92 -8.77
N ALA A 126 20.45 -22.68 -7.69
CA ALA A 126 20.98 -22.15 -6.43
C ALA A 126 22.35 -21.48 -6.60
N GLU A 127 23.20 -22.00 -7.48
CA GLU A 127 24.51 -21.42 -7.77
C GLU A 127 24.37 -20.08 -8.54
N SER A 128 23.40 -20.00 -9.47
CA SER A 128 23.06 -18.74 -10.15
C SER A 128 22.53 -17.69 -9.19
N CYS A 129 21.59 -18.05 -8.31
CA CYS A 129 21.09 -17.16 -7.28
C CYS A 129 22.22 -16.65 -6.36
N LYS A 130 23.10 -17.55 -5.93
CA LYS A 130 24.23 -17.16 -5.08
C LYS A 130 25.18 -16.16 -5.73
N LYS A 131 25.47 -16.33 -7.02
CA LYS A 131 26.48 -15.52 -7.72
C LYS A 131 25.93 -14.25 -8.35
N ASN A 132 24.69 -14.29 -8.81
CA ASN A 132 24.20 -13.30 -9.75
C ASN A 132 22.92 -12.56 -9.27
N LEU A 133 22.26 -13.05 -8.20
CA LEU A 133 21.06 -12.35 -7.69
C LEU A 133 21.49 -11.02 -7.05
N ALA A 134 21.09 -9.94 -7.66
CA ALA A 134 21.41 -8.60 -7.20
C ALA A 134 20.32 -7.59 -7.55
N VAL A 135 20.18 -6.59 -6.71
CA VAL A 135 19.42 -5.38 -7.05
C VAL A 135 20.32 -4.54 -7.95
N THR A 136 19.90 -4.28 -9.17
CA THR A 136 20.70 -3.54 -10.17
C THR A 136 20.20 -2.12 -10.41
N LYS A 137 18.94 -1.85 -10.07
CA LYS A 137 18.36 -0.52 -10.19
C LYS A 137 17.46 -0.20 -9.01
N GLN A 138 17.62 1.01 -8.49
CA GLN A 138 16.77 1.60 -7.45
C GLN A 138 16.38 3.00 -7.83
N THR A 139 15.25 3.48 -7.29
CA THR A 139 14.88 4.91 -7.37
C THR A 139 15.79 5.74 -6.48
N GLU A 140 15.74 7.06 -6.62
CA GLU A 140 16.45 7.99 -5.73
C GLU A 140 16.03 7.82 -4.26
N ASN A 141 14.80 7.37 -4.03
CA ASN A 141 14.25 7.11 -2.69
C ASN A 141 14.55 5.70 -2.16
N GLY A 142 15.31 4.87 -2.89
CA GLY A 142 15.76 3.55 -2.46
C GLY A 142 14.79 2.39 -2.79
N PHE A 143 13.71 2.65 -3.52
CA PHE A 143 12.81 1.57 -3.97
C PHE A 143 13.48 0.71 -5.05
N VAL A 144 13.38 -0.60 -4.89
CA VAL A 144 13.91 -1.55 -5.86
C VAL A 144 13.08 -1.49 -7.15
N GLN A 145 13.75 -1.16 -8.25
CA GLN A 145 13.15 -1.15 -9.59
C GLN A 145 13.50 -2.39 -10.40
N THR A 146 14.71 -2.91 -10.21
CA THR A 146 15.17 -4.05 -10.99
C THR A 146 16.01 -4.97 -10.13
N VAL A 147 15.69 -6.25 -10.21
CA VAL A 147 16.48 -7.35 -9.65
C VAL A 147 16.93 -8.23 -10.80
N GLU A 148 18.18 -8.62 -10.81
CA GLU A 148 18.73 -9.43 -11.89
C GLU A 148 19.38 -10.72 -11.37
N THR A 149 19.34 -11.73 -12.24
CA THR A 149 20.17 -12.92 -12.16
C THR A 149 20.99 -13.02 -13.46
N LYS A 150 21.70 -14.13 -13.66
CA LYS A 150 22.44 -14.37 -14.91
C LYS A 150 21.52 -14.38 -16.15
N ASN A 151 20.30 -14.87 -16.01
CA ASN A 151 19.43 -15.19 -17.14
C ASN A 151 18.15 -14.32 -17.19
N HIS A 152 17.85 -13.59 -16.13
CA HIS A 152 16.60 -12.85 -16.00
C HIS A 152 16.81 -11.49 -15.32
N SER A 153 15.95 -10.53 -15.71
CA SER A 153 15.80 -9.21 -15.09
C SER A 153 14.33 -8.99 -14.80
N TRP A 154 13.98 -8.52 -13.60
CA TRP A 154 12.62 -8.23 -13.12
C TRP A 154 12.45 -6.81 -12.66
#